data_7eb8f48d719ee578945fd4ac0d2538bf
#
_entry.id   7eb8f48d719ee578945fd4ac0d2538bf
#
_cell.length_a   1.000
_cell.length_b   1.000
_cell.length_c   1.000
_cell.angle_alpha   90.00
_cell.angle_beta   90.00
_cell.angle_gamma   90.00
#
_symmetry.space_group_name_H-M   'P 1'
#
loop_
_entity.id
_entity.type
_entity.pdbx_description
1 polymer ?
#
loop_
_entity_poly.entity_id
_entity_poly.type
_entity_poly.pdbx_seq_one_letter_code
_entity_poly.pdbx_strand_id
1 'polypeptide(L)'
;RKLGEEVFARKDRMEQLNEIVFRFLVPEIERRVEALPDGLYAIDAVNLLESGLDHLCDQTIAVTAPLELRVRRIMARDGITEQYARLRISAQKADEYYRSKCDCELTNSADTAEAFQADAQMFFHRMVEAIREEKRHGTT
;
A
#
# COMPACT_ATOMS: atom_id res chain seq x y z
N ARG A 1 21.36 2.01 -2.81
CA ARG A 1 21.29 3.28 -3.56
C ARG A 1 21.51 3.05 -5.06
N LYS A 2 22.58 2.39 -5.50
CA LYS A 2 22.87 2.09 -6.91
C LYS A 2 21.75 1.31 -7.61
N LEU A 3 21.18 0.28 -6.97
CA LEU A 3 20.06 -0.47 -7.53
C LEU A 3 18.84 0.41 -7.76
N GLY A 4 18.49 1.30 -6.81
CA GLY A 4 17.37 2.23 -6.95
C GLY A 4 17.56 3.19 -8.13
N GLU A 5 18.75 3.73 -8.32
CA GLU A 5 19.07 4.62 -9.46
C GLU A 5 18.89 3.90 -10.81
N GLU A 6 19.26 2.62 -10.88
CA GLU A 6 19.13 1.81 -12.08
C GLU A 6 17.68 1.45 -12.42
N VAL A 7 16.88 1.06 -11.41
CA VAL A 7 15.53 0.54 -11.65
C VAL A 7 14.47 1.63 -11.74
N PHE A 8 14.57 2.74 -10.97
CA PHE A 8 13.57 3.83 -11.02
C PHE A 8 13.63 4.64 -12.31
N ALA A 9 14.77 4.65 -13.00
CA ALA A 9 14.91 5.32 -14.30
C ALA A 9 14.39 4.48 -15.49
N ARG A 10 14.13 3.18 -15.29
CA ARG A 10 13.83 2.24 -16.36
C ARG A 10 12.72 1.28 -15.95
N LYS A 11 11.57 1.40 -16.60
CA LYS A 11 10.37 0.61 -16.31
C LYS A 11 10.62 -0.90 -16.47
N ASP A 12 11.31 -1.31 -17.52
CA ASP A 12 11.67 -2.70 -17.79
C ASP A 12 12.51 -3.32 -16.65
N ARG A 13 13.41 -2.53 -16.06
CA ARG A 13 14.23 -2.98 -14.94
C ARG A 13 13.43 -3.10 -13.64
N MET A 14 12.49 -2.20 -13.42
CA MET A 14 11.60 -2.28 -12.28
C MET A 14 10.69 -3.51 -12.37
N GLU A 15 10.16 -3.81 -13.55
CA GLU A 15 9.34 -5.00 -13.79
C GLU A 15 10.13 -6.28 -13.54
N GLN A 16 11.36 -6.38 -14.05
CA GLN A 16 12.26 -7.52 -13.79
C GLN A 16 12.58 -7.69 -12.30
N LEU A 17 12.84 -6.59 -11.58
CA LEU A 17 13.08 -6.65 -10.14
C LEU A 17 11.86 -7.17 -9.39
N ASN A 18 10.67 -6.64 -9.72
CA ASN A 18 9.43 -7.07 -9.11
C ASN A 18 9.16 -8.56 -9.37
N GLU A 19 9.37 -9.04 -10.58
CA GLU A 19 9.20 -10.45 -10.95
C GLU A 19 10.08 -11.37 -10.10
N ILE A 20 11.35 -10.99 -9.93
CA ILE A 20 12.28 -11.74 -9.07
C ILE A 20 11.81 -11.73 -7.62
N VAL A 21 11.45 -10.55 -7.10
CA VAL A 21 11.05 -10.40 -5.69
C VAL A 21 9.75 -11.16 -5.41
N PHE A 22 8.74 -11.02 -6.27
CA PHE A 22 7.42 -11.64 -6.05
C PHE A 22 7.49 -13.17 -6.06
N ARG A 23 8.36 -13.76 -6.87
CA ARG A 23 8.59 -15.23 -6.89
C ARG A 23 8.91 -15.80 -5.51
N PHE A 24 9.62 -15.04 -4.68
CA PHE A 24 10.02 -15.49 -3.34
C PHE A 24 9.11 -14.93 -2.23
N LEU A 25 8.64 -13.70 -2.43
CA LEU A 25 7.86 -12.98 -1.41
C LEU A 25 6.44 -13.53 -1.29
N VAL A 26 5.76 -13.76 -2.42
CA VAL A 26 4.36 -14.18 -2.43
C VAL A 26 4.17 -15.52 -1.71
N PRO A 27 4.88 -16.60 -2.04
CA PRO A 27 4.71 -17.88 -1.34
C PRO A 27 5.02 -17.80 0.16
N GLU A 28 5.97 -16.95 0.56
CA GLU A 28 6.30 -16.79 1.97
C GLU A 28 5.19 -16.04 2.74
N ILE A 29 4.55 -15.04 2.12
CA ILE A 29 3.42 -14.34 2.73
C ILE A 29 2.22 -15.27 2.84
N GLU A 30 1.87 -16.00 1.77
CA GLU A 30 0.79 -16.99 1.77
C GLU A 30 0.98 -17.99 2.91
N ARG A 31 2.15 -18.60 3.00
CA ARG A 31 2.49 -19.54 4.08
C ARG A 31 2.35 -18.93 5.48
N ARG A 32 2.72 -17.65 5.66
CA ARG A 32 2.56 -16.96 6.95
C ARG A 32 1.10 -16.71 7.27
N VAL A 33 0.32 -16.26 6.30
CA VAL A 33 -1.10 -15.98 6.47
C VAL A 33 -1.86 -17.27 6.83
N GLU A 34 -1.58 -18.38 6.13
CA GLU A 34 -2.17 -19.69 6.43
C GLU A 34 -1.85 -20.20 7.84
N ALA A 35 -0.71 -19.82 8.40
CA ALA A 35 -0.30 -20.22 9.74
C ALA A 35 -0.88 -19.34 10.86
N LEU A 36 -1.59 -18.25 10.53
CA LEU A 36 -2.18 -17.37 11.53
C LEU A 36 -3.45 -18.01 12.12
N PRO A 37 -3.70 -17.85 13.43
CA PRO A 37 -4.98 -18.21 14.03
C PRO A 37 -6.09 -17.29 13.51
N ASP A 38 -7.36 -17.66 13.77
CA ASP A 38 -8.48 -16.78 13.44
C ASP A 38 -8.32 -15.40 14.08
N GLY A 39 -8.46 -14.34 13.25
CA GLY A 39 -8.23 -12.98 13.71
C GLY A 39 -8.35 -11.94 12.60
N LEU A 40 -8.10 -10.70 12.95
CA LEU A 40 -7.99 -9.58 12.03
C LEU A 40 -6.50 -9.26 11.82
N TYR A 41 -6.09 -9.26 10.57
CA TYR A 41 -4.71 -9.03 10.17
C TYR A 41 -4.64 -7.97 9.06
N ALA A 42 -3.50 -7.31 8.94
CA ALA A 42 -3.24 -6.36 7.88
C ALA A 42 -1.97 -6.73 7.11
N ILE A 43 -2.02 -6.67 5.80
CA ILE A 43 -0.86 -6.75 4.91
C ILE A 43 -0.55 -5.33 4.45
N ASP A 44 0.56 -4.76 4.92
CA ASP A 44 1.08 -3.47 4.45
C ASP A 44 2.12 -3.71 3.36
N ALA A 45 1.74 -3.45 2.12
CA ALA A 45 2.60 -3.67 0.97
C ALA A 45 2.41 -2.60 -0.11
N VAL A 46 3.50 -2.03 -0.59
CA VAL A 46 3.49 -1.04 -1.69
C VAL A 46 2.97 -1.64 -2.99
N ASN A 47 3.28 -2.90 -3.25
CA ASN A 47 2.92 -3.62 -4.48
C ASN A 47 1.89 -4.74 -4.20
N LEU A 48 0.90 -4.49 -3.35
CA LEU A 48 -0.11 -5.48 -3.00
C LEU A 48 -0.83 -6.02 -4.24
N LEU A 49 -1.35 -5.12 -5.07
CA LEU A 49 -2.07 -5.46 -6.29
C LEU A 49 -1.16 -6.03 -7.38
N GLU A 50 0.04 -5.45 -7.55
CA GLU A 50 0.99 -5.88 -8.57
C GLU A 50 1.57 -7.27 -8.29
N SER A 51 1.64 -7.67 -7.04
CA SER A 51 2.07 -9.02 -6.63
C SER A 51 0.95 -10.04 -6.62
N GLY A 52 -0.32 -9.60 -6.73
CA GLY A 52 -1.49 -10.45 -6.62
C GLY A 52 -1.85 -10.86 -5.19
N LEU A 53 -1.19 -10.29 -4.17
CA LEU A 53 -1.47 -10.61 -2.75
C LEU A 53 -2.83 -10.10 -2.26
N ASP A 54 -3.50 -9.26 -3.03
CA ASP A 54 -4.85 -8.79 -2.75
C ASP A 54 -5.87 -9.93 -2.66
N HIS A 55 -5.62 -11.08 -3.31
CA HIS A 55 -6.48 -12.27 -3.19
C HIS A 55 -6.54 -12.85 -1.76
N LEU A 56 -5.59 -12.52 -0.90
CA LEU A 56 -5.57 -12.92 0.52
C LEU A 56 -6.39 -11.99 1.41
N CYS A 57 -6.87 -10.86 0.88
CA CYS A 57 -7.52 -9.81 1.65
C CYS A 57 -9.04 -9.86 1.47
N ASP A 58 -9.79 -9.80 2.58
CA ASP A 58 -11.24 -9.58 2.53
C ASP A 58 -11.58 -8.14 2.11
N GLN A 59 -10.68 -7.18 2.40
CA GLN A 59 -10.81 -5.75 2.07
C GLN A 59 -9.45 -5.17 1.70
N THR A 60 -9.41 -4.35 0.66
CA THR A 60 -8.22 -3.65 0.19
C THR A 60 -8.37 -2.13 0.34
N ILE A 61 -7.32 -1.45 0.79
CA ILE A 61 -7.35 -0.01 1.07
C ILE A 61 -6.23 0.68 0.28
N ALA A 62 -6.61 1.62 -0.58
CA ALA A 62 -5.66 2.55 -1.20
C ALA A 62 -5.33 3.68 -0.22
N VAL A 63 -4.09 3.74 0.24
CA VAL A 63 -3.62 4.89 1.03
C VAL A 63 -2.97 5.90 0.10
N THR A 64 -3.62 7.03 -0.10
CA THR A 64 -3.17 8.09 -1.02
C THR A 64 -2.75 9.35 -0.27
N ALA A 65 -2.07 10.27 -0.95
CA ALA A 65 -1.79 11.61 -0.46
C ALA A 65 -1.58 12.57 -1.65
N PRO A 66 -1.88 13.88 -1.49
CA PRO A 66 -1.62 14.87 -2.54
C PRO A 66 -0.17 14.83 -3.01
N LEU A 67 0.04 14.95 -4.32
CA LEU A 67 1.35 14.80 -4.97
C LEU A 67 2.43 15.66 -4.30
N GLU A 68 2.15 16.95 -4.11
CA GLU A 68 3.12 17.89 -3.54
C GLU A 68 3.46 17.56 -2.07
N LEU A 69 2.50 17.02 -1.34
CA LEU A 69 2.74 16.55 0.03
C LEU A 69 3.62 15.29 0.03
N ARG A 70 3.39 14.37 -0.90
CA ARG A 70 4.26 13.17 -1.09
C ARG A 70 5.69 13.58 -1.42
N VAL A 71 5.88 14.51 -2.35
CA VAL A 71 7.20 15.03 -2.74
C VAL A 71 7.93 15.59 -1.52
N ARG A 72 7.30 16.50 -0.78
CA ARG A 72 7.88 17.10 0.43
C ARG A 72 8.27 16.04 1.47
N ARG A 73 7.38 15.07 1.73
CA ARG A 73 7.63 14.00 2.71
C ARG A 73 8.80 13.10 2.30
N ILE A 74 8.90 12.72 1.03
CA ILE A 74 10.00 11.90 0.50
C ILE A 74 11.32 12.66 0.60
N MET A 75 11.35 13.94 0.21
CA MET A 75 12.54 14.78 0.33
C MET A 75 13.02 14.88 1.77
N ALA A 76 12.10 15.15 2.71
CA ALA A 76 12.44 15.29 4.13
C ALA A 76 12.93 13.98 4.75
N ARG A 77 12.28 12.86 4.42
CA ARG A 77 12.64 11.54 4.96
C ARG A 77 13.97 11.02 4.44
N ASP A 78 14.19 11.14 3.13
CA ASP A 78 15.28 10.45 2.43
C ASP A 78 16.47 11.39 2.10
N GLY A 79 16.35 12.70 2.33
CA GLY A 79 17.40 13.69 2.04
C GLY A 79 17.74 13.78 0.54
N ILE A 80 16.73 13.61 -0.33
CA ILE A 80 16.92 13.59 -1.79
C ILE A 80 16.36 14.86 -2.44
N THR A 81 16.76 15.11 -3.69
CA THR A 81 16.27 16.23 -4.47
C THR A 81 14.81 16.05 -4.88
N GLU A 82 14.11 17.16 -5.13
CA GLU A 82 12.73 17.15 -5.64
C GLU A 82 12.61 16.35 -6.95
N GLN A 83 13.55 16.56 -7.87
CA GLN A 83 13.57 15.84 -9.14
C GLN A 83 13.61 14.32 -8.93
N TYR A 84 14.43 13.85 -7.99
CA TYR A 84 14.53 12.41 -7.70
C TYR A 84 13.31 11.90 -6.95
N ALA A 85 12.71 12.70 -6.06
CA ALA A 85 11.46 12.36 -5.41
C ALA A 85 10.32 12.19 -6.43
N ARG A 86 10.18 13.14 -7.38
CA ARG A 86 9.19 13.05 -8.47
C ARG A 86 9.43 11.85 -9.38
N LEU A 87 10.69 11.52 -9.70
CA LEU A 87 11.05 10.33 -10.47
C LEU A 87 10.58 9.04 -9.75
N ARG A 88 10.79 8.95 -8.44
CA ARG A 88 10.34 7.78 -7.64
C ARG A 88 8.81 7.66 -7.61
N ILE A 89 8.10 8.77 -7.52
CA ILE A 89 6.64 8.78 -7.56
C ILE A 89 6.13 8.36 -8.95
N SER A 90 6.72 8.88 -10.03
CA SER A 90 6.30 8.56 -11.40
C SER A 90 6.60 7.10 -11.81
N ALA A 91 7.47 6.42 -11.09
CA ALA A 91 7.74 5.00 -11.31
C ALA A 91 6.62 4.08 -10.74
N GLN A 92 5.74 4.62 -9.91
CA GLN A 92 4.57 3.92 -9.39
C GLN A 92 3.37 4.08 -10.33
N LYS A 93 2.34 3.24 -10.14
CA LYS A 93 1.04 3.45 -10.79
C LYS A 93 0.41 4.76 -10.29
N ALA A 94 -0.43 5.37 -11.13
CA ALA A 94 -1.19 6.56 -10.73
C ALA A 94 -2.19 6.22 -9.61
N ASP A 95 -2.54 7.21 -8.79
CA ASP A 95 -3.50 7.03 -7.68
C ASP A 95 -4.84 6.48 -8.18
N GLU A 96 -5.27 6.86 -9.39
CA GLU A 96 -6.49 6.37 -10.02
C GLU A 96 -6.50 4.86 -10.24
N TYR A 97 -5.34 4.26 -10.53
CA TYR A 97 -5.23 2.81 -10.63
C TYR A 97 -5.60 2.14 -9.30
N TYR A 98 -5.08 2.64 -8.19
CA TYR A 98 -5.39 2.08 -6.86
C TYR A 98 -6.83 2.35 -6.44
N ARG A 99 -7.36 3.57 -6.70
CA ARG A 99 -8.77 3.90 -6.44
C ARG A 99 -9.75 2.99 -7.18
N SER A 100 -9.42 2.61 -8.41
CA SER A 100 -10.28 1.74 -9.24
C SER A 100 -10.19 0.25 -8.89
N LYS A 101 -9.20 -0.16 -8.11
CA LYS A 101 -8.91 -1.56 -7.79
C LYS A 101 -9.13 -1.92 -6.33
N CYS A 102 -8.98 -0.96 -5.43
CA CYS A 102 -9.18 -1.16 -4.01
C CYS A 102 -10.64 -0.90 -3.61
N ASP A 103 -11.09 -1.57 -2.55
CA ASP A 103 -12.45 -1.43 -2.03
C ASP A 103 -12.69 -0.08 -1.34
N CYS A 104 -11.64 0.48 -0.75
CA CYS A 104 -11.69 1.74 -0.02
C CYS A 104 -10.48 2.63 -0.32
N GLU A 105 -10.62 3.93 -0.04
CA GLU A 105 -9.52 4.89 -0.05
C GLU A 105 -9.38 5.59 1.30
N LEU A 106 -8.16 5.72 1.79
CA LEU A 106 -7.79 6.55 2.92
C LEU A 106 -6.79 7.62 2.44
N THR A 107 -7.23 8.88 2.38
CA THR A 107 -6.39 9.98 1.92
C THR A 107 -5.64 10.63 3.08
N ASN A 108 -4.31 10.58 3.05
CA ASN A 108 -3.43 11.24 4.01
C ASN A 108 -3.10 12.67 3.57
N SER A 109 -4.01 13.61 3.79
CA SER A 109 -3.83 15.04 3.54
C SER A 109 -3.43 15.85 4.78
N ALA A 110 -3.30 15.22 5.94
CA ALA A 110 -2.97 15.89 7.19
C ALA A 110 -1.56 16.47 7.19
N ASP A 111 -1.37 17.59 7.88
CA ASP A 111 -0.06 18.23 7.99
C ASP A 111 0.87 17.52 8.99
N THR A 112 0.31 16.81 9.96
CA THR A 112 1.07 16.08 10.99
C THR A 112 0.71 14.60 11.03
N ALA A 113 1.61 13.80 11.60
CA ALA A 113 1.38 12.37 11.79
C ALA A 113 0.24 12.09 12.78
N GLU A 114 0.15 12.90 13.84
CA GLU A 114 -0.88 12.77 14.88
C GLU A 114 -2.28 13.03 14.34
N ALA A 115 -2.43 14.07 13.48
CA ALA A 115 -3.69 14.38 12.84
C ALA A 115 -4.14 13.22 11.92
N PHE A 116 -3.23 12.70 11.10
CA PHE A 116 -3.53 11.55 10.26
C PHE A 116 -3.84 10.29 11.08
N GLN A 117 -3.15 10.09 12.19
CA GLN A 117 -3.40 8.95 13.08
C GLN A 117 -4.85 8.96 13.60
N ALA A 118 -5.38 10.12 13.98
CA ALA A 118 -6.77 10.24 14.42
C ALA A 118 -7.77 9.88 13.30
N ASP A 119 -7.54 10.39 12.08
CA ASP A 119 -8.38 10.08 10.91
C ASP A 119 -8.30 8.58 10.57
N ALA A 120 -7.10 8.00 10.59
CA ALA A 120 -6.89 6.59 10.34
C ALA A 120 -7.57 5.70 11.40
N GLN A 121 -7.49 6.06 12.68
CA GLN A 121 -8.17 5.33 13.75
C GLN A 121 -9.69 5.29 13.55
N MET A 122 -10.31 6.43 13.21
CA MET A 122 -11.75 6.47 12.92
C MET A 122 -12.11 5.63 11.69
N PHE A 123 -11.29 5.71 10.63
CA PHE A 123 -11.50 4.93 9.41
C PHE A 123 -11.46 3.43 9.69
N PHE A 124 -10.40 2.95 10.34
CA PHE A 124 -10.24 1.53 10.65
C PHE A 124 -11.26 1.02 11.65
N HIS A 125 -11.67 1.84 12.62
CA HIS A 125 -12.72 1.46 13.57
C HIS A 125 -14.03 1.17 12.84
N ARG A 126 -14.47 2.06 11.96
CA ARG A 126 -15.71 1.87 11.17
C ARG A 126 -15.62 0.65 10.25
N MET A 127 -14.47 0.44 9.60
CA MET A 127 -14.26 -0.69 8.72
C MET A 127 -14.33 -2.02 9.49
N VAL A 128 -13.70 -2.11 10.65
CA VAL A 128 -13.73 -3.32 11.48
C VAL A 128 -15.14 -3.60 12.00
N GLU A 129 -15.90 -2.58 12.36
CA GLU A 129 -17.30 -2.74 12.75
C GLU A 129 -18.15 -3.27 11.60
N ALA A 130 -18.00 -2.72 10.39
CA ALA A 130 -18.70 -3.19 9.21
C ALA A 130 -18.40 -4.67 8.90
N ILE A 131 -17.11 -5.07 8.89
CA ILE A 131 -16.70 -6.47 8.68
C ILE A 131 -17.31 -7.40 9.74
N ARG A 132 -17.36 -6.97 11.01
CA ARG A 132 -17.97 -7.76 12.09
C ARG A 132 -19.48 -7.90 11.93
N GLU A 133 -20.17 -6.88 11.46
CA GLU A 133 -21.60 -6.91 11.19
C GLU A 133 -21.93 -7.85 10.03
N GLU A 134 -21.19 -7.79 8.93
CA GLU A 134 -21.33 -8.69 7.77
C GLU A 134 -21.15 -10.15 8.19
N LYS A 135 -20.13 -10.46 8.97
CA LYS A 135 -19.90 -11.84 9.49
C LYS A 135 -21.01 -12.32 10.42
N ARG A 136 -21.68 -11.43 11.16
CA ARG A 136 -22.84 -11.79 12.00
C ARG A 136 -24.09 -12.09 11.19
N HIS A 137 -24.30 -11.41 10.07
CA HIS A 137 -25.48 -11.56 9.21
C HIS A 137 -25.28 -12.64 8.14
N GLY A 138 -24.06 -12.97 7.78
CA GLY A 138 -23.72 -14.01 6.80
C GLY A 138 -23.69 -15.45 7.34
N THR A 139 -23.95 -15.62 8.64
CA THR A 139 -24.03 -16.96 9.28
C THR A 139 -25.50 -17.40 9.43
N THR A 140 -26.22 -17.45 8.29
CA THR A 140 -27.56 -18.06 8.25
C THR A 140 -27.61 -19.14 7.18
#